data_4a636ec0b6a4841a8a682fcd9c0337b1
#
_entry.id   4a636ec0b6a4841a8a682fcd9c0337b1
#
_cell.length_a   1.000
_cell.length_b   1.000
_cell.length_c   1.000
_cell.angle_alpha   90.00
_cell.angle_beta   90.00
_cell.angle_gamma   90.00
#
_symmetry.space_group_name_H-M   'P 1'
#
loop_
_entity.id
_entity.type
_entity.pdbx_description
1 polymer ?
#
loop_
_entity_poly.entity_id
_entity_poly.type
_entity_poly.pdbx_seq_one_letter_code
_entity_poly.pdbx_strand_id
1 'polypeptide(L)'
;GIEQSSNALYVIDGIPMYSLSGTGGGTEFDSQGSTEAIADLNPEDIESMSVLSGAAAAALYGSNASNGAIVITTKKGKVGRVSLTVSSNTEMLNPFVMPDFQNRYGTSGTDASWGKKLNDANYRGYDPKDDYMQTGIIGTETVTLSTGTEKNQTYLSAAAVNSRGIIPNNKYDRYNFTFRNTTSFLDDKMKLDVGAQYVMQKDRNMTNQGIYANPLASAYLFPRGNDWDDYKMYERYDPERNIYTQYWPQGGGSFRLQN
;
A
#
# COMPACT_ATOMS: atom_id res chain seq x y z
N GLY A 1 21.90 15.67 4.10
CA GLY A 1 22.54 15.65 5.41
C GLY A 1 22.29 14.33 6.10
N ILE A 2 23.20 13.95 6.99
CA ILE A 2 23.22 12.62 7.62
C ILE A 2 21.98 12.35 8.52
N GLU A 3 21.17 13.37 8.80
CA GLU A 3 19.99 13.27 9.66
C GLU A 3 18.68 13.82 9.04
N GLN A 4 18.69 14.18 7.76
CA GLN A 4 17.47 14.62 7.06
C GLN A 4 16.98 13.55 6.10
N SER A 5 15.65 13.44 6.01
CA SER A 5 15.00 12.62 4.98
C SER A 5 15.60 12.94 3.61
N SER A 6 15.95 11.92 2.85
CA SER A 6 16.41 12.06 1.45
C SER A 6 15.25 12.24 0.47
N ASN A 7 14.02 12.33 0.94
CA ASN A 7 12.82 12.43 0.11
C ASN A 7 12.67 13.83 -0.49
N ALA A 8 12.15 13.90 -1.71
CA ALA A 8 11.76 15.15 -2.33
C ALA A 8 10.51 15.73 -1.65
N LEU A 9 10.39 17.05 -1.64
CA LEU A 9 9.19 17.72 -1.16
C LEU A 9 8.07 17.60 -2.20
N TYR A 10 6.88 17.20 -1.78
CA TYR A 10 5.70 17.26 -2.64
C TYR A 10 4.99 18.61 -2.48
N VAL A 11 4.63 19.22 -3.60
CA VAL A 11 3.89 20.48 -3.65
C VAL A 11 2.65 20.28 -4.51
N ILE A 12 1.47 20.36 -3.92
CA ILE A 12 0.20 20.16 -4.61
C ILE A 12 -0.51 21.50 -4.75
N ASP A 13 -0.76 21.93 -5.98
CA ASP A 13 -1.38 23.24 -6.31
C ASP A 13 -0.72 24.43 -5.59
N GLY A 14 0.61 24.40 -5.46
CA GLY A 14 1.41 25.41 -4.80
C GLY A 14 1.51 25.28 -3.28
N ILE A 15 0.87 24.28 -2.66
CA ILE A 15 0.90 24.04 -1.22
C ILE A 15 1.90 22.93 -0.92
N PRO A 16 2.97 23.21 -0.14
CA PRO A 16 3.91 22.18 0.29
C PRO A 16 3.24 21.15 1.21
N MET A 17 3.38 19.89 0.89
CA MET A 17 2.92 18.77 1.71
C MET A 17 4.08 18.21 2.52
N TYR A 18 4.05 18.45 3.82
CA TYR A 18 5.05 17.88 4.70
C TYR A 18 4.67 16.43 5.02
N SER A 19 5.58 15.51 4.73
CA SER A 19 5.40 14.12 5.14
C SER A 19 5.44 14.05 6.66
N LEU A 20 4.33 13.63 7.26
CA LEU A 20 4.25 13.29 8.68
C LEU A 20 4.79 11.88 8.94
N SER A 21 5.58 11.34 8.01
CA SER A 21 6.20 10.05 8.19
C SER A 21 7.05 10.07 9.45
N GLY A 22 6.56 9.48 10.50
CA GLY A 22 7.38 9.11 11.64
C GLY A 22 8.58 8.32 11.11
N THR A 23 9.76 8.68 11.52
CA THR A 23 10.97 7.90 11.29
C THR A 23 10.78 6.53 11.94
N GLY A 24 10.22 5.59 11.20
CA GLY A 24 10.28 4.18 11.57
C GLY A 24 11.75 3.80 11.52
N GLY A 25 12.41 3.72 12.66
CA GLY A 25 13.77 3.23 12.74
C GLY A 25 13.76 1.74 12.41
N GLY A 26 14.60 1.30 11.45
CA GLY A 26 14.71 -0.10 11.07
C GLY A 26 15.17 -1.00 12.21
N THR A 27 14.26 -1.33 13.10
CA THR A 27 14.47 -2.31 14.17
C THR A 27 13.81 -3.63 13.81
N GLU A 28 14.27 -4.72 14.38
CA GLU A 28 13.66 -6.05 14.20
C GLU A 28 12.17 -6.09 14.54
N PHE A 29 11.69 -5.08 15.27
CA PHE A 29 10.30 -4.94 15.73
C PHE A 29 9.54 -3.84 14.98
N ASP A 30 10.03 -3.42 13.81
CA ASP A 30 9.55 -2.22 13.17
C ASP A 30 8.09 -2.29 12.74
N SER A 31 7.45 -1.15 12.90
CA SER A 31 6.06 -0.93 12.60
C SER A 31 5.79 -0.87 11.09
N GLN A 32 4.54 -0.93 10.75
CA GLN A 32 3.97 -0.71 9.43
C GLN A 32 4.57 0.53 8.78
N GLY A 33 4.98 0.42 7.52
CA GLY A 33 5.46 1.56 6.75
C GLY A 33 4.42 2.70 6.75
N SER A 34 4.89 3.93 6.92
CA SER A 34 4.04 5.11 6.78
C SER A 34 3.77 5.36 5.30
N THR A 35 2.52 5.62 4.94
CA THR A 35 2.16 6.10 3.62
C THR A 35 2.56 7.58 3.50
N GLU A 36 3.24 7.94 2.41
CA GLU A 36 3.48 9.34 2.09
C GLU A 36 2.15 10.03 1.69
N ALA A 37 2.02 11.30 2.01
CA ALA A 37 0.82 12.08 1.70
C ALA A 37 0.45 12.08 0.20
N ILE A 38 1.43 11.83 -0.68
CA ILE A 38 1.21 11.67 -2.12
C ILE A 38 0.39 10.42 -2.46
N ALA A 39 0.49 9.37 -1.65
CA ALA A 39 -0.28 8.15 -1.87
C ALA A 39 -1.79 8.36 -1.71
N ASP A 40 -2.19 9.45 -1.06
CA ASP A 40 -3.59 9.81 -0.86
C ASP A 40 -4.19 10.51 -2.08
N LEU A 41 -3.36 11.03 -2.98
CA LEU A 41 -3.81 11.68 -4.19
C LEU A 41 -4.28 10.65 -5.23
N ASN A 42 -5.46 10.87 -5.81
CA ASN A 42 -5.91 10.06 -6.93
C ASN A 42 -5.12 10.46 -8.19
N PRO A 43 -4.39 9.52 -8.84
CA PRO A 43 -3.64 9.81 -10.06
C PRO A 43 -4.49 10.42 -11.19
N GLU A 44 -5.75 10.04 -11.28
CA GLU A 44 -6.69 10.59 -12.28
C GLU A 44 -7.02 12.06 -12.06
N ASP A 45 -6.78 12.61 -10.89
CA ASP A 45 -6.97 14.03 -10.59
C ASP A 45 -5.74 14.87 -10.95
N ILE A 46 -4.64 14.27 -11.38
CA ILE A 46 -3.41 14.96 -11.77
C ILE A 46 -3.56 15.49 -13.21
N GLU A 47 -3.33 16.78 -13.40
CA GLU A 47 -3.21 17.40 -14.73
C GLU A 47 -1.77 17.40 -15.23
N SER A 48 -0.83 17.76 -14.36
CA SER A 48 0.60 17.79 -14.70
C SER A 48 1.48 17.57 -13.48
N MET A 49 2.68 17.07 -13.73
CA MET A 49 3.73 16.89 -12.74
C MET A 49 5.04 17.46 -13.26
N SER A 50 5.74 18.22 -12.43
CA SER A 50 7.05 18.78 -12.72
C SER A 50 8.03 18.48 -11.60
N VAL A 51 9.27 18.14 -11.95
CA VAL A 51 10.33 17.87 -11.00
C VAL A 51 11.30 19.04 -10.97
N LEU A 52 11.51 19.62 -9.81
CA LEU A 52 12.49 20.68 -9.58
C LEU A 52 13.74 20.12 -8.92
N SER A 53 14.92 20.50 -9.42
CA SER A 53 16.19 20.18 -8.78
C SER A 53 16.32 20.84 -7.40
N GLY A 54 17.19 20.29 -6.53
CA GLY A 54 17.34 20.75 -5.16
C GLY A 54 17.58 22.26 -5.02
N ALA A 55 18.45 22.83 -5.85
CA ALA A 55 18.74 24.25 -5.81
C ALA A 55 17.53 25.12 -6.20
N ALA A 56 16.83 24.78 -7.29
CA ALA A 56 15.64 25.47 -7.74
C ALA A 56 14.47 25.30 -6.77
N ALA A 57 14.30 24.08 -6.23
CA ALA A 57 13.27 23.78 -5.26
C ALA A 57 13.52 24.53 -3.93
N ALA A 58 14.75 24.57 -3.44
CA ALA A 58 15.11 25.27 -2.22
C ALA A 58 14.91 26.79 -2.33
N ALA A 59 15.13 27.36 -3.51
CA ALA A 59 14.89 28.77 -3.75
C ALA A 59 13.41 29.15 -3.66
N LEU A 60 12.49 28.23 -4.05
CA LEU A 60 11.05 28.47 -4.04
C LEU A 60 10.36 28.05 -2.74
N TYR A 61 10.81 26.94 -2.12
CA TYR A 61 10.10 26.28 -1.02
C TYR A 61 10.98 26.15 0.25
N GLY A 62 12.18 26.73 0.24
CA GLY A 62 13.07 26.74 1.39
C GLY A 62 13.85 25.44 1.59
N SER A 63 14.49 25.30 2.78
CA SER A 63 15.39 24.20 3.10
C SER A 63 14.77 22.80 3.03
N ASN A 64 13.46 22.69 3.25
CA ASN A 64 12.74 21.42 3.18
C ASN A 64 12.70 20.82 1.76
N ALA A 65 12.96 21.64 0.74
CA ALA A 65 13.06 21.22 -0.66
C ALA A 65 14.51 21.06 -1.14
N SER A 66 15.49 21.00 -0.25
CA SER A 66 16.92 20.87 -0.60
C SER A 66 17.24 19.61 -1.41
N ASN A 67 16.45 18.54 -1.25
CA ASN A 67 16.57 17.31 -2.01
C ASN A 67 15.75 17.31 -3.33
N GLY A 68 15.15 18.44 -3.69
CA GLY A 68 14.25 18.59 -4.82
C GLY A 68 12.78 18.69 -4.41
N ALA A 69 11.94 19.05 -5.36
CA ALA A 69 10.49 19.09 -5.19
C ALA A 69 9.78 18.47 -6.40
N ILE A 70 8.67 17.78 -6.12
CA ILE A 70 7.75 17.29 -7.13
C ILE A 70 6.50 18.18 -7.04
N VAL A 71 6.31 18.98 -8.05
CA VAL A 71 5.19 19.95 -8.13
C VAL A 71 4.08 19.29 -8.94
N ILE A 72 2.92 19.13 -8.31
CA ILE A 72 1.73 18.50 -8.87
C ILE A 72 0.66 19.56 -9.05
N THR A 73 0.10 19.64 -10.25
CA THR A 73 -1.07 20.45 -10.53
C THR A 73 -2.27 19.54 -10.72
N THR A 74 -3.33 19.78 -9.97
CA THR A 74 -4.56 19.01 -10.07
C THR A 74 -5.49 19.55 -11.15
N LYS A 75 -6.33 18.65 -11.68
CA LYS A 75 -7.33 18.99 -12.70
C LYS A 75 -8.32 20.03 -12.19
N LYS A 76 -8.73 20.90 -13.09
CA LYS A 76 -9.78 21.91 -12.89
C LYS A 76 -10.95 21.65 -13.85
N GLY A 77 -12.08 22.24 -13.57
CA GLY A 77 -13.18 22.30 -14.52
C GLY A 77 -12.75 22.98 -15.82
N LYS A 78 -13.28 22.53 -16.92
CA LYS A 78 -13.00 23.10 -18.26
C LYS A 78 -14.22 23.81 -18.82
N VAL A 79 -13.97 24.87 -19.52
CA VAL A 79 -15.00 25.58 -20.28
C VAL A 79 -15.54 24.69 -21.39
N GLY A 80 -16.86 24.61 -21.54
CA GLY A 80 -17.49 23.90 -22.62
C GLY A 80 -18.57 22.91 -22.15
N ARG A 81 -18.72 21.83 -22.90
CA ARG A 81 -19.73 20.81 -22.61
C ARG A 81 -19.37 20.03 -21.34
N VAL A 82 -20.40 19.56 -20.65
CA VAL A 82 -20.25 18.61 -19.56
C VAL A 82 -19.49 17.37 -20.07
N SER A 83 -18.39 17.06 -19.41
CA SER A 83 -17.59 15.84 -19.67
C SER A 83 -17.68 14.92 -18.47
N LEU A 84 -18.19 13.74 -18.70
CA LEU A 84 -18.19 12.64 -17.72
C LEU A 84 -17.24 11.56 -18.21
N THR A 85 -16.26 11.23 -17.37
CA THR A 85 -15.31 10.14 -17.66
C THR A 85 -15.43 9.08 -16.59
N VAL A 86 -15.52 7.83 -17.03
CA VAL A 86 -15.50 6.65 -16.15
C VAL A 86 -14.30 5.80 -16.54
N SER A 87 -13.42 5.53 -15.58
CA SER A 87 -12.25 4.69 -15.77
C SER A 87 -12.32 3.49 -14.84
N SER A 88 -11.96 2.34 -15.34
CA SER A 88 -11.81 1.11 -14.56
C SER A 88 -10.49 0.44 -14.93
N ASN A 89 -9.68 0.12 -13.95
CA ASN A 89 -8.42 -0.60 -14.11
C ASN A 89 -8.37 -1.77 -13.14
N THR A 90 -7.95 -2.93 -13.63
CA THR A 90 -7.74 -4.11 -12.80
C THR A 90 -6.34 -4.65 -13.03
N GLU A 91 -5.57 -4.76 -11.97
CA GLU A 91 -4.22 -5.32 -11.98
C GLU A 91 -4.20 -6.64 -11.24
N MET A 92 -3.50 -7.63 -11.81
CA MET A 92 -3.26 -8.92 -11.19
C MET A 92 -1.77 -9.07 -10.90
N LEU A 93 -1.45 -9.40 -9.66
CA LEU A 93 -0.08 -9.50 -9.16
C LEU A 93 0.21 -10.95 -8.76
N ASN A 94 1.26 -11.52 -9.35
CA ASN A 94 1.77 -12.83 -8.97
C ASN A 94 3.27 -12.75 -8.68
N PRO A 95 3.78 -13.48 -7.69
CA PRO A 95 5.23 -13.58 -7.47
C PRO A 95 5.90 -14.14 -8.73
N PHE A 96 6.84 -13.39 -9.30
CA PHE A 96 7.54 -13.82 -10.51
C PHE A 96 8.83 -14.58 -10.20
N VAL A 97 9.66 -14.02 -9.34
CA VAL A 97 10.92 -14.63 -8.90
C VAL A 97 10.87 -14.88 -7.41
N MET A 98 11.14 -16.10 -7.02
CA MET A 98 11.22 -16.53 -5.65
C MET A 98 12.58 -17.16 -5.37
N PRO A 99 13.10 -17.07 -4.11
CA PRO A 99 14.28 -17.82 -3.73
C PRO A 99 14.05 -19.33 -3.84
N ASP A 100 15.03 -20.06 -4.34
CA ASP A 100 15.01 -21.50 -4.35
C ASP A 100 15.43 -22.04 -2.98
N PHE A 101 14.56 -22.81 -2.35
CA PHE A 101 14.83 -23.44 -1.06
C PHE A 101 15.11 -24.93 -1.23
N GLN A 102 15.93 -25.45 -0.36
CA GLN A 102 16.17 -26.90 -0.31
C GLN A 102 14.89 -27.65 0.09
N ASN A 103 14.58 -28.75 -0.61
CA ASN A 103 13.48 -29.68 -0.31
C ASN A 103 13.96 -31.11 -0.16
N ARG A 104 15.25 -31.30 0.13
CA ARG A 104 15.88 -32.63 0.23
C ARG A 104 15.92 -33.17 1.65
N TYR A 105 16.01 -32.28 2.64
CA TYR A 105 16.11 -32.64 4.05
C TYR A 105 15.00 -31.96 4.84
N GLY A 106 14.37 -32.69 5.74
CA GLY A 106 13.33 -32.20 6.61
C GLY A 106 13.85 -31.49 7.84
N THR A 107 12.98 -31.32 8.83
CA THR A 107 13.34 -30.76 10.13
C THR A 107 13.99 -31.79 11.04
N SER A 108 14.83 -31.34 11.96
CA SER A 108 15.45 -32.17 13.02
C SER A 108 14.60 -32.26 14.29
N GLY A 109 13.31 -31.91 14.23
CA GLY A 109 12.39 -31.86 15.38
C GLY A 109 12.23 -30.49 16.01
N THR A 110 12.90 -29.50 15.47
CA THR A 110 12.73 -28.06 15.74
C THR A 110 12.44 -27.34 14.43
N ASP A 111 12.39 -26.03 14.44
CA ASP A 111 12.20 -25.22 13.24
C ASP A 111 13.41 -25.25 12.28
N ALA A 112 14.49 -25.95 12.64
CA ALA A 112 15.70 -26.02 11.83
C ALA A 112 15.61 -27.11 10.76
N SER A 113 16.00 -26.77 9.54
CA SER A 113 16.24 -27.73 8.45
C SER A 113 17.43 -28.67 8.76
N TRP A 114 17.74 -29.58 7.83
CA TRP A 114 18.85 -30.51 7.90
C TRP A 114 18.65 -31.71 8.85
N GLY A 115 17.40 -32.12 9.02
CA GLY A 115 17.03 -33.38 9.65
C GLY A 115 17.20 -34.55 8.68
N LYS A 116 16.33 -35.56 8.80
CA LYS A 116 16.36 -36.73 7.94
C LYS A 116 16.13 -36.38 6.49
N LYS A 117 16.75 -37.14 5.59
CA LYS A 117 16.48 -37.02 4.16
C LYS A 117 15.01 -37.38 3.89
N LEU A 118 14.36 -36.51 3.14
CA LEU A 118 12.98 -36.69 2.72
C LEU A 118 12.87 -37.71 1.59
N ASN A 119 11.79 -38.47 1.61
CA ASN A 119 11.41 -39.42 0.58
C ASN A 119 9.87 -39.46 0.48
N ASP A 120 9.32 -40.26 -0.42
CA ASP A 120 7.88 -40.33 -0.67
C ASP A 120 7.04 -40.67 0.57
N ALA A 121 7.63 -41.29 1.59
CA ALA A 121 6.92 -41.64 2.82
C ALA A 121 6.89 -40.50 3.87
N ASN A 122 7.84 -39.56 3.83
CA ASN A 122 7.98 -38.50 4.81
C ASN A 122 8.05 -37.08 4.20
N TYR A 123 7.84 -36.94 2.89
CA TYR A 123 7.82 -35.66 2.20
C TYR A 123 6.40 -35.21 1.96
N ARG A 124 6.07 -34.05 2.44
CA ARG A 124 4.77 -33.41 2.22
C ARG A 124 4.79 -32.41 1.07
N GLY A 125 5.99 -31.96 0.69
CA GLY A 125 6.15 -30.88 -0.27
C GLY A 125 5.70 -29.54 0.28
N TYR A 126 6.44 -28.50 -0.03
CA TYR A 126 6.06 -27.14 0.29
C TYR A 126 6.80 -26.15 -0.62
N ASP A 127 6.04 -25.28 -1.25
CA ASP A 127 6.55 -24.15 -2.00
C ASP A 127 5.84 -22.88 -1.49
N PRO A 128 6.58 -21.88 -0.96
CA PRO A 128 5.97 -20.64 -0.45
C PRO A 128 5.07 -19.93 -1.47
N LYS A 129 5.43 -20.01 -2.76
CA LYS A 129 4.66 -19.38 -3.83
C LYS A 129 3.30 -20.06 -4.03
N ASP A 130 3.29 -21.38 -4.08
CA ASP A 130 2.09 -22.15 -4.46
C ASP A 130 1.23 -22.47 -3.24
N ASP A 131 1.84 -22.70 -2.07
CA ASP A 131 1.12 -23.12 -0.87
C ASP A 131 0.66 -21.96 0.01
N TYR A 132 1.45 -20.88 0.09
CA TYR A 132 1.16 -19.75 0.96
C TYR A 132 0.62 -18.53 0.21
N MET A 133 1.26 -18.13 -0.88
CA MET A 133 0.90 -16.89 -1.58
C MET A 133 -0.37 -17.06 -2.39
N GLN A 134 -0.98 -15.94 -2.71
CA GLN A 134 -2.17 -15.89 -3.57
C GLN A 134 -1.96 -14.86 -4.70
N THR A 135 -2.81 -14.88 -5.71
CA THR A 135 -2.87 -13.80 -6.69
C THR A 135 -3.41 -12.54 -6.02
N GLY A 136 -2.60 -11.49 -6.03
CA GLY A 136 -3.03 -10.15 -5.64
C GLY A 136 -3.90 -9.54 -6.72
N ILE A 137 -4.89 -8.75 -6.33
CA ILE A 137 -5.80 -8.04 -7.25
C ILE A 137 -5.94 -6.62 -6.76
N ILE A 138 -5.75 -5.65 -7.66
CA ILE A 138 -6.00 -4.24 -7.39
C ILE A 138 -7.03 -3.77 -8.40
N GLY A 139 -8.21 -3.38 -7.91
CA GLY A 139 -9.24 -2.71 -8.69
C GLY A 139 -9.19 -1.21 -8.42
N THR A 140 -9.16 -0.41 -9.47
CA THR A 140 -9.25 1.05 -9.37
C THR A 140 -10.36 1.53 -10.26
N GLU A 141 -11.33 2.21 -9.68
CA GLU A 141 -12.46 2.76 -10.38
C GLU A 141 -12.57 4.25 -10.11
N THR A 142 -12.74 5.04 -11.17
CA THR A 142 -12.79 6.49 -11.06
C THR A 142 -13.90 7.04 -11.94
N VAL A 143 -14.64 7.99 -11.39
CA VAL A 143 -15.63 8.79 -12.11
C VAL A 143 -15.26 10.25 -11.95
N THR A 144 -15.10 10.95 -13.07
CA THR A 144 -14.81 12.38 -13.07
C THR A 144 -15.85 13.14 -13.87
N LEU A 145 -16.25 14.31 -13.35
CA LEU A 145 -17.16 15.24 -13.99
C LEU A 145 -16.46 16.59 -14.12
N SER A 146 -16.38 17.09 -15.33
CA SER A 146 -15.88 18.43 -15.62
C SER A 146 -16.94 19.21 -16.39
N THR A 147 -17.24 20.40 -15.91
CA THR A 147 -18.21 21.29 -16.54
C THR A 147 -17.82 22.73 -16.29
N GLY A 148 -18.25 23.66 -17.16
CA GLY A 148 -18.02 25.07 -16.90
C GLY A 148 -18.37 26.00 -18.03
N THR A 149 -18.52 27.25 -17.62
CA THR A 149 -18.59 28.43 -18.47
C THR A 149 -17.27 29.21 -18.38
N GLU A 150 -17.10 30.26 -19.13
CA GLU A 150 -15.94 31.17 -19.01
C GLU A 150 -15.78 31.72 -17.59
N LYS A 151 -16.88 31.94 -16.87
CA LYS A 151 -16.90 32.57 -15.54
C LYS A 151 -16.96 31.55 -14.37
N ASN A 152 -17.40 30.32 -14.62
CA ASN A 152 -17.49 29.29 -13.55
C ASN A 152 -17.15 27.93 -14.10
N GLN A 153 -16.20 27.25 -13.46
CA GLN A 153 -15.73 25.92 -13.86
C GLN A 153 -15.73 25.01 -12.64
N THR A 154 -16.29 23.83 -12.79
CA THR A 154 -16.41 22.83 -11.71
C THR A 154 -15.80 21.52 -12.15
N TYR A 155 -15.04 20.94 -11.25
CA TYR A 155 -14.48 19.59 -11.36
C TYR A 155 -14.91 18.77 -10.14
N LEU A 156 -15.39 17.56 -10.40
CA LEU A 156 -15.72 16.56 -9.38
C LEU A 156 -15.02 15.25 -9.74
N SER A 157 -14.51 14.57 -8.76
CA SER A 157 -13.94 13.24 -8.91
C SER A 157 -14.32 12.35 -7.72
N ALA A 158 -14.62 11.09 -8.02
CA ALA A 158 -14.79 10.05 -7.04
C ALA A 158 -14.00 8.83 -7.49
N ALA A 159 -13.13 8.30 -6.63
CA ALA A 159 -12.32 7.14 -6.92
C ALA A 159 -12.40 6.10 -5.80
N ALA A 160 -12.39 4.83 -6.17
CA ALA A 160 -12.30 3.69 -5.28
C ALA A 160 -11.11 2.82 -5.69
N VAL A 161 -10.25 2.48 -4.73
CA VAL A 161 -9.18 1.49 -4.88
C VAL A 161 -9.46 0.38 -3.89
N ASN A 162 -9.66 -0.83 -4.39
CA ASN A 162 -9.83 -2.01 -3.59
C ASN A 162 -8.71 -2.99 -3.91
N SER A 163 -7.92 -3.36 -2.92
CA SER A 163 -6.75 -4.19 -3.12
C SER A 163 -6.75 -5.40 -2.18
N ARG A 164 -6.41 -6.53 -2.76
CA ARG A 164 -6.03 -7.75 -2.07
C ARG A 164 -4.60 -8.08 -2.45
N GLY A 165 -3.71 -8.17 -1.45
CA GLY A 165 -2.30 -8.46 -1.68
C GLY A 165 -2.00 -9.91 -2.04
N ILE A 166 -0.76 -10.19 -2.40
CA ILE A 166 -0.26 -11.56 -2.63
C ILE A 166 -0.12 -12.37 -1.34
N ILE A 167 -0.12 -11.70 -0.19
CA ILE A 167 -0.11 -12.35 1.13
C ILE A 167 -1.56 -12.53 1.57
N PRO A 168 -1.95 -13.71 2.06
CA PRO A 168 -3.29 -13.97 2.54
C PRO A 168 -3.74 -12.95 3.59
N ASN A 169 -5.04 -12.59 3.55
CA ASN A 169 -5.68 -11.62 4.45
C ASN A 169 -5.18 -10.17 4.36
N ASN A 170 -4.19 -9.86 3.52
CA ASN A 170 -3.77 -8.49 3.27
C ASN A 170 -4.79 -7.77 2.39
N LYS A 171 -5.34 -6.66 2.87
CA LYS A 171 -6.31 -5.83 2.15
C LYS A 171 -6.03 -4.36 2.34
N TYR A 172 -6.32 -3.59 1.32
CA TYR A 172 -6.26 -2.15 1.35
C TYR A 172 -7.40 -1.56 0.54
N ASP A 173 -8.17 -0.70 1.16
CA ASP A 173 -9.27 0.01 0.53
C ASP A 173 -9.05 1.52 0.69
N ARG A 174 -9.23 2.27 -0.40
CA ARG A 174 -9.14 3.73 -0.40
C ARG A 174 -10.26 4.33 -1.22
N TYR A 175 -10.88 5.35 -0.68
CA TYR A 175 -11.93 6.13 -1.34
C TYR A 175 -11.53 7.59 -1.33
N ASN A 176 -11.49 8.20 -2.51
CA ASN A 176 -11.16 9.60 -2.71
C ASN A 176 -12.38 10.35 -3.20
N PHE A 177 -12.56 11.56 -2.70
CA PHE A 177 -13.57 12.50 -3.17
C PHE A 177 -12.91 13.85 -3.37
N THR A 178 -12.99 14.40 -4.59
CA THR A 178 -12.38 15.67 -4.94
C THR A 178 -13.44 16.60 -5.53
N PHE A 179 -13.49 17.81 -5.01
CA PHE A 179 -14.27 18.91 -5.54
C PHE A 179 -13.37 20.11 -5.81
N ARG A 180 -13.52 20.74 -6.95
CA ARG A 180 -12.86 22.01 -7.24
C ARG A 180 -13.78 22.91 -8.04
N ASN A 181 -13.87 24.17 -7.63
CA ASN A 181 -14.61 25.20 -8.35
C ASN A 181 -13.73 26.43 -8.51
N THR A 182 -13.70 26.94 -9.72
CA THR A 182 -13.04 28.19 -10.06
C THR A 182 -14.09 29.15 -10.60
N THR A 183 -14.24 30.29 -9.98
CA THR A 183 -15.24 31.32 -10.37
C THR A 183 -14.58 32.66 -10.52
N SER A 184 -14.89 33.36 -11.63
CA SER A 184 -14.49 34.75 -11.90
C SER A 184 -15.69 35.69 -11.73
N PHE A 185 -15.48 36.83 -11.04
CA PHE A 185 -16.50 37.85 -10.83
C PHE A 185 -15.95 39.25 -11.07
N LEU A 186 -16.83 40.23 -11.04
CA LEU A 186 -16.49 41.65 -11.24
C LEU A 186 -15.73 41.88 -12.55
N ASP A 187 -16.24 41.31 -13.65
CA ASP A 187 -15.61 41.38 -14.98
C ASP A 187 -14.15 40.92 -14.97
N ASP A 188 -13.94 39.72 -14.39
CA ASP A 188 -12.65 39.03 -14.26
C ASP A 188 -11.61 39.73 -13.36
N LYS A 189 -12.02 40.76 -12.63
CA LYS A 189 -11.14 41.40 -11.64
C LYS A 189 -10.91 40.59 -10.37
N MET A 190 -11.80 39.64 -10.10
CA MET A 190 -11.66 38.72 -8.97
C MET A 190 -11.82 37.27 -9.44
N LYS A 191 -10.94 36.42 -8.96
CA LYS A 191 -10.99 34.97 -9.20
C LYS A 191 -10.94 34.22 -7.86
N LEU A 192 -11.91 33.36 -7.65
CA LEU A 192 -11.97 32.46 -6.52
C LEU A 192 -11.73 31.02 -7.00
N ASP A 193 -10.75 30.33 -6.41
CA ASP A 193 -10.46 28.92 -6.65
C ASP A 193 -10.61 28.20 -5.31
N VAL A 194 -11.62 27.35 -5.21
CA VAL A 194 -11.94 26.58 -4.00
C VAL A 194 -11.79 25.10 -4.30
N GLY A 195 -10.99 24.41 -3.51
CA GLY A 195 -10.81 22.97 -3.58
C GLY A 195 -11.14 22.32 -2.23
N ALA A 196 -11.75 21.15 -2.30
CA ALA A 196 -11.94 20.26 -1.16
C ALA A 196 -11.64 18.83 -1.58
N GLN A 197 -10.91 18.13 -0.73
CA GLN A 197 -10.57 16.71 -0.92
C GLN A 197 -10.88 15.94 0.35
N TYR A 198 -11.49 14.79 0.19
CA TYR A 198 -11.74 13.86 1.27
C TYR A 198 -11.20 12.50 0.90
N VAL A 199 -10.41 11.90 1.78
CA VAL A 199 -9.81 10.58 1.60
C VAL A 199 -10.15 9.71 2.80
N MET A 200 -10.62 8.52 2.52
CA MET A 200 -10.85 7.48 3.53
C MET A 200 -10.01 6.25 3.14
N GLN A 201 -9.20 5.78 4.08
CA GLN A 201 -8.36 4.60 3.92
C GLN A 201 -8.71 3.56 4.98
N LYS A 202 -8.64 2.31 4.58
CA LYS A 202 -8.75 1.17 5.48
C LYS A 202 -7.77 0.09 5.03
N ASP A 203 -6.90 -0.28 5.92
CA ASP A 203 -5.93 -1.35 5.74
C ASP A 203 -6.23 -2.51 6.70
N ARG A 204 -5.82 -3.68 6.30
CA ARG A 204 -5.91 -4.90 7.11
C ARG A 204 -4.69 -5.76 6.86
N ASN A 205 -4.06 -6.20 7.95
CA ASN A 205 -2.92 -7.10 7.95
C ASN A 205 -1.79 -6.64 7.01
N MET A 206 -1.44 -5.34 7.08
CA MET A 206 -0.29 -4.81 6.34
C MET A 206 0.98 -5.50 6.81
N THR A 207 1.83 -5.86 5.85
CA THR A 207 3.09 -6.56 6.13
C THR A 207 4.06 -5.64 6.86
N ASN A 208 4.55 -6.07 8.00
CA ASN A 208 5.62 -5.39 8.72
C ASN A 208 6.98 -5.64 8.05
N GLN A 209 7.91 -4.73 8.23
CA GLN A 209 9.25 -4.83 7.66
C GLN A 209 10.21 -5.68 8.51
N GLY A 210 9.93 -5.89 9.79
CA GLY A 210 10.77 -6.66 10.70
C GLY A 210 10.69 -8.18 10.47
N ILE A 211 11.55 -8.92 11.14
CA ILE A 211 11.57 -10.40 11.07
C ILE A 211 10.40 -10.99 11.87
N TYR A 212 10.10 -10.41 13.02
CA TYR A 212 9.16 -11.01 13.99
C TYR A 212 7.69 -10.91 13.59
N ALA A 213 7.32 -9.91 12.84
CA ALA A 213 5.94 -9.70 12.43
C ALA A 213 5.75 -9.77 10.91
N ASN A 214 6.74 -10.34 10.20
CA ASN A 214 6.71 -10.48 8.77
C ASN A 214 6.28 -11.89 8.37
N PRO A 215 5.06 -12.08 7.84
CA PRO A 215 4.57 -13.41 7.48
C PRO A 215 5.38 -14.06 6.35
N LEU A 216 6.07 -13.26 5.51
CA LEU A 216 6.95 -13.79 4.47
C LEU A 216 8.16 -14.52 5.05
N ALA A 217 8.78 -13.98 6.11
CA ALA A 217 9.90 -14.63 6.78
C ALA A 217 9.46 -16.00 7.31
N SER A 218 8.31 -16.08 7.96
CA SER A 218 7.74 -17.33 8.45
C SER A 218 7.39 -18.30 7.32
N ALA A 219 6.82 -17.81 6.22
CA ALA A 219 6.50 -18.65 5.07
C ALA A 219 7.76 -19.24 4.42
N TYR A 220 8.84 -18.48 4.34
CA TYR A 220 10.12 -18.96 3.79
C TYR A 220 10.81 -19.96 4.70
N LEU A 221 10.72 -19.76 6.01
CA LEU A 221 11.33 -20.62 7.01
C LEU A 221 10.47 -21.84 7.37
N PHE A 222 9.32 -22.02 6.74
CA PHE A 222 8.45 -23.16 7.04
C PHE A 222 9.22 -24.48 6.93
N PRO A 223 9.19 -25.32 7.99
CA PRO A 223 9.98 -26.54 8.06
C PRO A 223 9.60 -27.54 6.97
N ARG A 224 10.57 -27.95 6.18
CA ARG A 224 10.37 -28.93 5.10
C ARG A 224 10.03 -30.31 5.69
N GLY A 225 9.10 -30.99 5.07
CA GLY A 225 8.58 -32.27 5.57
C GLY A 225 7.33 -32.15 6.45
N ASN A 226 6.98 -30.96 6.89
CA ASN A 226 5.71 -30.68 7.55
C ASN A 226 4.59 -30.45 6.54
N ASP A 227 3.38 -30.77 6.94
CA ASP A 227 2.19 -30.53 6.11
C ASP A 227 1.71 -29.09 6.29
N TRP A 228 1.67 -28.34 5.20
CA TRP A 228 1.21 -26.96 5.23
C TRP A 228 -0.26 -26.84 5.66
N ASP A 229 -1.09 -27.79 5.30
CA ASP A 229 -2.52 -27.77 5.63
C ASP A 229 -2.78 -27.81 7.14
N ASP A 230 -1.89 -28.45 7.92
CA ASP A 230 -1.98 -28.46 9.36
C ASP A 230 -1.81 -27.06 9.97
N TYR A 231 -1.17 -26.13 9.25
CA TYR A 231 -0.85 -24.77 9.72
C TYR A 231 -1.84 -23.71 9.24
N LYS A 232 -2.77 -24.07 8.37
CA LYS A 232 -3.84 -23.17 7.93
C LYS A 232 -4.87 -22.91 9.03
N MET A 233 -4.92 -23.77 10.05
CA MET A 233 -5.81 -23.61 11.18
C MET A 233 -5.22 -22.58 12.17
N TYR A 234 -5.79 -21.41 12.23
CA TYR A 234 -5.34 -20.31 13.09
C TYR A 234 -6.23 -20.11 14.32
N GLU A 235 -7.38 -20.78 14.37
CA GLU A 235 -8.32 -20.71 15.50
C GLU A 235 -8.99 -22.05 15.77
N ARG A 236 -9.36 -22.26 17.04
CA ARG A 236 -10.17 -23.39 17.50
C ARG A 236 -11.34 -22.90 18.32
N TYR A 237 -12.48 -23.53 18.15
CA TYR A 237 -13.63 -23.30 19.01
C TYR A 237 -13.42 -23.93 20.37
N ASP A 238 -13.60 -23.12 21.42
CA ASP A 238 -13.60 -23.54 22.81
C ASP A 238 -15.06 -23.66 23.27
N PRO A 239 -15.59 -24.88 23.45
CA PRO A 239 -17.01 -25.07 23.79
C PRO A 239 -17.33 -24.71 25.25
N GLU A 240 -16.34 -24.69 26.15
CA GLU A 240 -16.55 -24.32 27.56
C GLU A 240 -16.77 -22.82 27.70
N ARG A 241 -16.05 -22.05 26.88
CA ARG A 241 -16.12 -20.57 26.91
C ARG A 241 -17.03 -19.99 25.82
N ASN A 242 -17.50 -20.82 24.89
CA ASN A 242 -18.31 -20.43 23.74
C ASN A 242 -17.64 -19.33 22.89
N ILE A 243 -16.34 -19.43 22.68
CA ILE A 243 -15.54 -18.49 21.88
C ILE A 243 -14.56 -19.22 20.99
N TYR A 244 -14.09 -18.54 19.93
CA TYR A 244 -12.92 -18.99 19.20
C TYR A 244 -11.65 -18.46 19.86
N THR A 245 -10.67 -19.34 20.08
CA THR A 245 -9.36 -18.99 20.60
C THR A 245 -8.30 -19.16 19.53
N GLN A 246 -7.29 -18.31 19.55
CA GLN A 246 -6.16 -18.42 18.64
C GLN A 246 -5.48 -19.80 18.80
N TYR A 247 -5.19 -20.42 17.68
CA TYR A 247 -4.51 -21.70 17.63
C TYR A 247 -3.14 -21.57 16.94
N TRP A 248 -2.14 -22.14 17.57
CA TRP A 248 -0.78 -22.23 17.07
C TRP A 248 -0.38 -23.69 17.03
N PRO A 249 -0.22 -24.30 15.84
CA PRO A 249 0.10 -25.71 15.70
C PRO A 249 1.43 -26.10 16.35
N GLN A 250 2.38 -25.16 16.36
CA GLN A 250 3.64 -25.32 17.08
C GLN A 250 3.65 -24.41 18.31
N GLY A 251 3.67 -25.05 19.48
CA GLY A 251 3.72 -24.32 20.74
C GLY A 251 5.04 -23.56 20.88
N GLY A 252 4.99 -22.26 21.04
CA GLY A 252 6.04 -21.43 21.60
C GLY A 252 7.42 -21.39 20.92
N GLY A 253 7.64 -22.08 19.80
CA GLY A 253 8.88 -22.06 19.04
C GLY A 253 9.13 -20.74 18.33
N SER A 254 10.31 -20.59 17.73
CA SER A 254 10.69 -19.42 16.94
C SER A 254 9.91 -19.26 15.63
N PHE A 255 9.23 -20.32 15.21
CA PHE A 255 8.40 -20.32 14.01
C PHE A 255 6.93 -20.03 14.35
N ARG A 256 6.43 -18.92 13.82
CA ARG A 256 5.02 -18.52 13.96
C ARG A 256 4.54 -17.95 12.63
N LEU A 257 3.53 -18.57 12.04
CA LEU A 257 2.78 -17.94 10.97
C LEU A 257 1.85 -16.91 11.58
N GLN A 258 1.96 -15.71 11.11
CA GLN A 258 1.04 -14.62 11.45
C GLN A 258 0.11 -14.40 10.27
N ASN A 259 -1.18 -14.46 10.55
CA ASN A 259 -2.25 -14.17 9.59
C ASN A 259 -2.88 -12.81 9.88
#